data_833e8a426acd09bb83d894b9e8602cee
#
_entry.id   833e8a426acd09bb83d894b9e8602cee
#
_cell.length_a   1.000
_cell.length_b   1.000
_cell.length_c   1.000
_cell.angle_alpha   90.00
_cell.angle_beta   90.00
_cell.angle_gamma   90.00
#
_symmetry.space_group_name_H-M   'P 1'
#
loop_
_entity.id
_entity.type
_entity.pdbx_description
1 polymer ?
#
loop_
_entity_poly.entity_id
_entity_poly.type
_entity_poly.pdbx_seq_one_letter_code
_entity_poly.pdbx_strand_id
1 'polypeptide(L)'
;MRGVSRDGDAPRLLRRRPQLPRHSCGACYVDCQFSPPHEFNVNVPKTLAVARAESYAAYAWPRAFAGAFARNGLVISVIAALSVAAFIFGFAAINDASVLMGIHTGPGAFYKLMPHNAMALLFGLALLYAILALAMGVRAFWRDIGEPIG
;
A
#
# COMPACT_ATOMS: atom_id res chain seq x y z
N MET A 1 39.43 6.72 19.28
CA MET A 1 38.29 7.49 18.82
C MET A 1 38.13 7.18 17.33
N ARG A 2 37.28 6.21 16.96
CA ARG A 2 37.02 5.85 15.57
C ARG A 2 35.63 6.34 15.23
N GLY A 3 35.54 7.04 14.12
CA GLY A 3 34.46 7.88 13.68
C GLY A 3 33.07 7.24 13.66
N VAL A 4 32.14 8.04 14.05
CA VAL A 4 30.71 7.85 13.87
C VAL A 4 30.44 7.52 12.40
N SER A 5 29.92 6.34 12.18
CA SER A 5 29.48 5.88 10.86
C SER A 5 28.42 6.84 10.31
N ARG A 6 28.68 7.38 9.13
CA ARG A 6 27.78 8.33 8.47
C ARG A 6 26.45 7.67 8.19
N ASP A 7 25.38 8.45 8.28
CA ASP A 7 23.96 8.10 8.14
C ASP A 7 23.55 7.31 6.87
N GLY A 8 24.47 6.97 6.00
CA GLY A 8 24.23 6.22 4.77
C GLY A 8 24.11 4.69 4.94
N ASP A 9 24.61 4.12 6.03
CA ASP A 9 24.65 2.65 6.19
C ASP A 9 23.47 2.08 7.00
N ALA A 10 22.74 2.92 7.71
CA ALA A 10 21.58 2.52 8.50
C ALA A 10 20.46 1.83 7.66
N PRO A 11 20.12 2.28 6.45
CA PRO A 11 19.12 1.62 5.62
C PRO A 11 19.50 0.20 5.20
N ARG A 12 20.77 -0.05 4.93
CA ARG A 12 21.26 -1.37 4.47
C ARG A 12 21.29 -2.43 5.58
N LEU A 13 21.57 -2.02 6.80
CA LEU A 13 21.59 -2.92 7.96
C LEU A 13 20.16 -3.31 8.39
N LEU A 14 19.21 -2.39 8.26
CA LEU A 14 17.79 -2.65 8.53
C LEU A 14 17.15 -3.54 7.46
N ARG A 15 17.60 -3.49 6.21
CA ARG A 15 17.14 -4.34 5.11
C ARG A 15 17.41 -5.84 5.33
N ARG A 16 18.51 -6.17 6.01
CA ARG A 16 18.92 -7.57 6.22
C ARG A 16 18.26 -8.26 7.41
N ARG A 17 17.43 -7.55 8.18
CA ARG A 17 16.75 -8.16 9.33
C ARG A 17 15.35 -8.60 8.92
N PRO A 18 14.99 -9.88 9.11
CA PRO A 18 13.61 -10.32 8.93
C PRO A 18 12.72 -9.43 9.78
N GLN A 19 11.73 -8.81 9.14
CA GLN A 19 10.79 -7.96 9.84
C GLN A 19 9.87 -8.86 10.66
N LEU A 20 10.11 -8.93 11.95
CA LEU A 20 9.23 -9.62 12.87
C LEU A 20 7.81 -9.03 12.77
N PRO A 21 6.79 -9.89 12.62
CA PRO A 21 5.41 -9.44 12.64
C PRO A 21 5.15 -8.71 13.95
N ARG A 22 4.64 -7.48 13.84
CA ARG A 22 4.39 -6.65 15.00
C ARG A 22 2.92 -6.63 15.31
N HIS A 23 2.64 -7.09 16.50
CA HIS A 23 1.39 -6.84 17.16
C HIS A 23 1.40 -5.40 17.71
N SER A 24 0.31 -4.66 17.54
CA SER A 24 0.19 -3.28 18.06
C SER A 24 -0.02 -3.26 19.60
N CYS A 25 0.53 -4.22 20.30
CA CYS A 25 0.33 -4.39 21.74
C CYS A 25 1.08 -3.38 22.61
N GLY A 26 2.09 -2.68 22.05
CA GLY A 26 2.89 -1.70 22.78
C GLY A 26 3.88 -2.26 23.80
N ALA A 27 3.89 -3.57 24.07
CA ALA A 27 4.76 -4.19 25.08
C ALA A 27 6.24 -3.80 24.93
N CYS A 28 6.75 -3.77 23.68
CA CYS A 28 8.13 -3.35 23.41
C CYS A 28 8.47 -1.93 23.87
N TYR A 29 7.46 -1.09 24.14
CA TYR A 29 7.65 0.27 24.62
C TYR A 29 7.48 0.36 26.12
N VAL A 30 6.46 -0.31 26.66
CA VAL A 30 6.12 -0.29 28.10
C VAL A 30 7.16 -1.04 28.91
N ASP A 31 7.62 -2.20 28.43
CA ASP A 31 8.58 -3.07 29.15
C ASP A 31 10.04 -2.70 28.89
N CYS A 32 10.30 -1.71 28.02
CA CYS A 32 11.66 -1.28 27.71
C CYS A 32 12.21 -0.35 28.80
N GLN A 33 13.24 -0.81 29.52
CA GLN A 33 13.89 0.00 30.56
C GLN A 33 14.52 1.31 30.03
N PHE A 34 14.76 1.42 28.72
CA PHE A 34 15.34 2.60 28.07
C PHE A 34 14.30 3.50 27.41
N SER A 35 13.01 3.20 27.55
CA SER A 35 11.92 4.08 27.08
C SER A 35 11.77 5.30 28.02
N PRO A 36 11.06 6.36 27.58
CA PRO A 36 10.80 7.50 28.45
C PRO A 36 10.21 7.07 29.81
N PRO A 37 10.67 7.65 30.92
CA PRO A 37 11.46 8.89 31.06
C PRO A 37 12.98 8.72 31.09
N HIS A 38 13.54 7.60 30.60
CA HIS A 38 14.97 7.35 30.58
C HIS A 38 15.71 8.33 29.65
N GLU A 39 16.97 8.66 29.96
CA GLU A 39 17.81 9.58 29.18
C GLU A 39 17.92 9.22 27.71
N PHE A 40 17.99 7.91 27.40
CA PHE A 40 18.11 7.43 26.02
C PHE A 40 16.83 7.58 25.20
N ASN A 41 15.68 7.78 25.82
CA ASN A 41 14.41 8.05 25.17
C ASN A 41 14.11 7.12 23.96
N VAL A 42 14.35 5.83 24.14
CA VAL A 42 14.25 4.84 23.05
C VAL A 42 12.79 4.57 22.72
N ASN A 43 12.41 4.83 21.48
CA ASN A 43 11.06 4.54 20.98
C ASN A 43 11.11 3.44 19.92
N VAL A 44 11.12 2.19 20.35
CA VAL A 44 11.15 1.00 19.48
C VAL A 44 9.99 0.97 18.48
N PRO A 45 8.73 1.23 18.84
CA PRO A 45 7.61 1.26 17.90
C PRO A 45 7.82 2.27 16.77
N LYS A 46 8.30 3.47 17.09
CA LYS A 46 8.57 4.52 16.10
C LYS A 46 9.65 4.10 15.12
N THR A 47 10.78 3.60 15.61
CA THR A 47 11.90 3.15 14.76
C THR A 47 11.46 2.06 13.79
N LEU A 48 10.63 1.15 14.26
CA LEU A 48 10.16 0.05 13.43
C LEU A 48 9.00 0.43 12.51
N ALA A 49 8.24 1.47 12.84
CA ALA A 49 7.26 2.05 11.91
C ALA A 49 7.98 2.70 10.71
N VAL A 50 9.08 3.43 10.97
CA VAL A 50 9.93 4.01 9.92
C VAL A 50 10.53 2.91 9.04
N ALA A 51 11.17 1.90 9.65
CA ALA A 51 11.76 0.78 8.92
C ALA A 51 10.72 0.02 8.06
N ARG A 52 9.48 -0.10 8.55
CA ARG A 52 8.37 -0.69 7.79
C ARG A 52 7.99 0.16 6.59
N ALA A 53 7.85 1.48 6.77
CA ALA A 53 7.52 2.39 5.69
C ALA A 53 8.59 2.36 4.58
N GLU A 54 9.86 2.34 4.96
CA GLU A 54 10.99 2.23 4.03
C GLU A 54 10.98 0.90 3.27
N SER A 55 10.75 -0.22 3.96
CA SER A 55 10.70 -1.53 3.31
C SER A 55 9.51 -1.66 2.36
N TYR A 56 8.34 -1.14 2.72
CA TYR A 56 7.19 -1.15 1.82
C TYR A 56 7.46 -0.32 0.57
N ALA A 57 8.07 0.86 0.71
CA ALA A 57 8.47 1.67 -0.43
C ALA A 57 9.52 0.98 -1.32
N ALA A 58 10.44 0.23 -0.73
CA ALA A 58 11.50 -0.48 -1.46
C ALA A 58 10.97 -1.65 -2.30
N TYR A 59 9.96 -2.37 -1.82
CA TYR A 59 9.39 -3.55 -2.49
C TYR A 59 8.09 -3.26 -3.24
N ALA A 60 7.55 -2.04 -3.14
CA ALA A 60 6.37 -1.64 -3.90
C ALA A 60 6.63 -1.72 -5.42
N TRP A 61 5.69 -2.27 -6.14
CA TRP A 61 5.70 -2.29 -7.60
C TRP A 61 4.39 -1.68 -8.14
N PRO A 62 4.44 -0.80 -9.14
CA PRO A 62 5.63 -0.19 -9.78
C PRO A 62 6.36 0.82 -8.87
N ARG A 63 7.68 0.86 -8.96
CA ARG A 63 8.53 1.75 -8.14
C ARG A 63 8.21 3.23 -8.31
N ALA A 64 7.61 3.62 -9.44
CA ALA A 64 7.17 4.98 -9.68
C ALA A 64 6.19 5.48 -8.60
N PHE A 65 5.38 4.60 -8.02
CA PHE A 65 4.44 4.94 -6.95
C PHE A 65 5.05 4.95 -5.55
N ALA A 66 6.31 4.52 -5.39
CA ALA A 66 6.97 4.54 -4.08
C ALA A 66 7.01 5.95 -3.47
N GLY A 67 7.19 7.00 -4.30
CA GLY A 67 7.11 8.39 -3.86
C GLY A 67 5.73 8.85 -3.39
N ALA A 68 4.67 8.15 -3.80
CA ALA A 68 3.30 8.43 -3.34
C ALA A 68 3.12 8.09 -1.84
N PHE A 69 3.83 7.08 -1.34
CA PHE A 69 3.80 6.72 0.08
C PHE A 69 4.41 7.78 0.99
N ALA A 70 5.39 8.54 0.49
CA ALA A 70 5.99 9.64 1.25
C ALA A 70 5.02 10.83 1.42
N ARG A 71 4.08 11.00 0.48
CA ARG A 71 3.04 12.04 0.49
C ARG A 71 1.64 11.45 0.67
N ASN A 72 1.55 10.45 1.52
CA ASN A 72 0.41 9.54 1.64
C ASN A 72 -0.95 10.25 1.71
N GLY A 73 -1.12 11.24 2.61
CA GLY A 73 -2.41 11.90 2.80
C GLY A 73 -2.91 12.62 1.54
N LEU A 74 -2.09 13.48 0.95
CA LEU A 74 -2.50 14.30 -0.19
C LEU A 74 -2.64 13.46 -1.48
N VAL A 75 -1.66 12.61 -1.77
CA VAL A 75 -1.67 11.81 -3.01
C VAL A 75 -2.82 10.83 -3.02
N ILE A 76 -3.08 10.13 -1.90
CA ILE A 76 -4.21 9.19 -1.81
C ILE A 76 -5.54 9.93 -1.95
N SER A 77 -5.70 11.08 -1.28
CA SER A 77 -6.93 11.87 -1.39
C SER A 77 -7.19 12.33 -2.82
N VAL A 78 -6.16 12.81 -3.52
CA VAL A 78 -6.30 13.25 -4.92
C VAL A 78 -6.61 12.07 -5.84
N ILE A 79 -5.92 10.94 -5.69
CA ILE A 79 -6.18 9.73 -6.49
C ILE A 79 -7.59 9.21 -6.23
N ALA A 80 -8.03 9.18 -4.98
CA ALA A 80 -9.38 8.76 -4.62
C ALA A 80 -10.43 9.68 -5.24
N ALA A 81 -10.27 10.99 -5.12
CA ALA A 81 -11.19 11.96 -5.72
C ALA A 81 -11.24 11.83 -7.24
N LEU A 82 -10.09 11.71 -7.91
CA LEU A 82 -10.02 11.52 -9.36
C LEU A 82 -10.63 10.20 -9.80
N SER A 83 -10.43 9.10 -9.06
CA SER A 83 -11.00 7.80 -9.41
C SER A 83 -12.52 7.80 -9.27
N VAL A 84 -13.06 8.44 -8.22
CA VAL A 84 -14.50 8.60 -8.05
C VAL A 84 -15.09 9.49 -9.15
N ALA A 85 -14.44 10.61 -9.45
CA ALA A 85 -14.86 11.50 -10.54
C ALA A 85 -14.84 10.76 -11.90
N ALA A 86 -13.76 10.06 -12.21
CA ALA A 86 -13.63 9.28 -13.43
C ALA A 86 -14.69 8.18 -13.53
N PHE A 87 -15.03 7.53 -12.42
CA PHE A 87 -16.10 6.54 -12.38
C PHE A 87 -17.45 7.17 -12.67
N ILE A 88 -17.80 8.29 -12.01
CA ILE A 88 -19.10 8.97 -12.19
C ILE A 88 -19.23 9.51 -13.63
N PHE A 89 -18.21 10.23 -14.11
CA PHE A 89 -18.24 10.79 -15.46
C PHE A 89 -18.19 9.71 -16.54
N GLY A 90 -17.38 8.67 -16.36
CA GLY A 90 -17.32 7.53 -17.27
C GLY A 90 -18.65 6.78 -17.33
N PHE A 91 -19.28 6.57 -16.18
CA PHE A 91 -20.60 5.94 -16.09
C PHE A 91 -21.67 6.79 -16.78
N ALA A 92 -21.68 8.11 -16.55
CA ALA A 92 -22.61 9.03 -17.20
C ALA A 92 -22.40 9.15 -18.72
N ALA A 93 -21.14 9.02 -19.18
CA ALA A 93 -20.82 9.09 -20.61
C ALA A 93 -21.20 7.83 -21.40
N ILE A 94 -21.23 6.68 -20.74
CA ILE A 94 -21.55 5.38 -21.38
C ILE A 94 -23.06 5.12 -21.42
N ASN A 95 -23.80 5.69 -20.46
CA ASN A 95 -25.25 5.47 -20.32
C ASN A 95 -26.05 6.67 -20.84
N ASP A 96 -27.12 6.40 -21.55
CA ASP A 96 -28.09 7.45 -21.96
C ASP A 96 -28.81 8.05 -20.76
N ALA A 97 -29.09 9.35 -20.83
CA ALA A 97 -29.81 10.06 -19.77
C ALA A 97 -31.19 9.42 -19.41
N SER A 98 -31.85 8.83 -20.39
CA SER A 98 -33.10 8.08 -20.20
C SER A 98 -32.92 6.83 -19.34
N VAL A 99 -31.77 6.17 -19.45
CA VAL A 99 -31.43 5.00 -18.62
C VAL A 99 -31.05 5.45 -17.22
N LEU A 100 -30.26 6.53 -17.08
CA LEU A 100 -29.84 7.04 -15.78
C LEU A 100 -31.00 7.57 -14.93
N MET A 101 -31.99 8.22 -15.55
CA MET A 101 -33.15 8.82 -14.87
C MET A 101 -34.37 7.90 -14.88
N GLY A 102 -34.30 6.74 -15.52
CA GLY A 102 -35.39 5.78 -15.63
C GLY A 102 -35.60 4.98 -14.34
N ILE A 103 -36.85 4.56 -14.12
CA ILE A 103 -37.18 3.64 -13.03
C ILE A 103 -36.92 2.20 -13.50
N HIS A 104 -35.94 1.56 -12.93
CA HIS A 104 -35.59 0.17 -13.24
C HIS A 104 -36.10 -0.75 -12.13
N THR A 105 -37.19 -1.48 -12.41
CA THR A 105 -37.78 -2.47 -11.50
C THR A 105 -37.65 -3.88 -12.07
N GLY A 106 -37.60 -4.89 -11.20
CA GLY A 106 -37.57 -6.29 -11.56
C GLY A 106 -36.17 -6.96 -11.47
N PRO A 107 -36.12 -8.28 -11.65
CA PRO A 107 -34.87 -9.04 -11.59
C PRO A 107 -33.93 -8.59 -12.71
N GLY A 108 -32.67 -8.31 -12.35
CA GLY A 108 -31.65 -7.86 -13.29
C GLY A 108 -31.66 -6.37 -13.62
N ALA A 109 -32.46 -5.54 -12.95
CA ALA A 109 -32.53 -4.10 -13.16
C ALA A 109 -31.15 -3.41 -13.07
N PHE A 110 -30.28 -3.88 -12.18
CA PHE A 110 -28.94 -3.39 -12.02
C PHE A 110 -28.06 -3.59 -13.29
N TYR A 111 -28.22 -4.73 -13.97
CA TYR A 111 -27.43 -5.04 -15.17
C TYR A 111 -27.83 -4.20 -16.40
N LYS A 112 -28.96 -3.51 -16.36
CA LYS A 112 -29.34 -2.52 -17.39
C LYS A 112 -28.47 -1.27 -17.28
N LEU A 113 -28.12 -0.88 -16.05
CA LEU A 113 -27.25 0.27 -15.81
C LEU A 113 -25.77 -0.12 -16.00
N MET A 114 -25.38 -1.30 -15.50
CA MET A 114 -23.99 -1.73 -15.52
C MET A 114 -23.90 -3.17 -16.05
N PRO A 115 -23.54 -3.35 -17.33
CA PRO A 115 -23.42 -4.67 -17.93
C PRO A 115 -22.43 -5.56 -17.19
N HIS A 116 -22.79 -6.82 -16.99
CA HIS A 116 -21.96 -7.81 -16.28
C HIS A 116 -20.51 -7.86 -16.82
N ASN A 117 -20.34 -7.82 -18.13
CA ASN A 117 -19.03 -7.86 -18.77
C ASN A 117 -18.15 -6.65 -18.43
N ALA A 118 -18.75 -5.45 -18.30
CA ALA A 118 -18.03 -4.25 -17.90
C ALA A 118 -17.53 -4.35 -16.46
N MET A 119 -18.38 -4.86 -15.55
CA MET A 119 -17.98 -5.12 -14.16
C MET A 119 -16.89 -6.18 -14.08
N ALA A 120 -17.08 -7.32 -14.76
CA ALA A 120 -16.11 -8.40 -14.75
C ALA A 120 -14.75 -7.95 -15.29
N LEU A 121 -14.75 -7.12 -16.33
CA LEU A 121 -13.52 -6.59 -16.91
C LEU A 121 -12.84 -5.59 -15.97
N LEU A 122 -13.59 -4.64 -15.40
CA LEU A 122 -13.05 -3.62 -14.49
C LEU A 122 -12.43 -4.25 -13.24
N PHE A 123 -13.20 -5.07 -12.54
CA PHE A 123 -12.74 -5.71 -11.31
C PHE A 123 -11.73 -6.82 -11.58
N GLY A 124 -11.86 -7.54 -12.68
CA GLY A 124 -10.90 -8.56 -13.12
C GLY A 124 -9.53 -7.96 -13.42
N LEU A 125 -9.45 -6.86 -14.14
CA LEU A 125 -8.20 -6.16 -14.40
C LEU A 125 -7.57 -5.60 -13.12
N ALA A 126 -8.37 -5.04 -12.23
CA ALA A 126 -7.90 -4.55 -10.94
C ALA A 126 -7.31 -5.70 -10.08
N LEU A 127 -8.00 -6.84 -10.05
CA LEU A 127 -7.53 -8.03 -9.33
C LEU A 127 -6.23 -8.58 -9.93
N LEU A 128 -6.16 -8.71 -11.26
CA LEU A 128 -4.96 -9.18 -11.95
C LEU A 128 -3.77 -8.25 -11.70
N TYR A 129 -4.01 -6.94 -11.74
CA TYR A 129 -2.98 -5.96 -11.40
C TYR A 129 -2.50 -6.11 -9.94
N ALA A 130 -3.40 -6.30 -8.99
CA ALA A 130 -3.05 -6.50 -7.58
C ALA A 130 -2.20 -7.77 -7.37
N ILE A 131 -2.58 -8.88 -8.02
CA ILE A 131 -1.83 -10.13 -7.99
C ILE A 131 -0.43 -9.94 -8.59
N LEU A 132 -0.34 -9.28 -9.74
CA LEU A 132 0.94 -8.99 -10.40
C LEU A 132 1.83 -8.12 -9.52
N ALA A 133 1.28 -7.05 -8.92
CA ALA A 133 2.02 -6.17 -8.04
C ALA A 133 2.56 -6.90 -6.81
N LEU A 134 1.75 -7.75 -6.19
CA LEU A 134 2.17 -8.60 -5.08
C LEU A 134 3.27 -9.59 -5.50
N ALA A 135 3.09 -10.28 -6.61
CA ALA A 135 4.07 -11.25 -7.11
C ALA A 135 5.43 -10.60 -7.38
N MET A 136 5.42 -9.41 -8.00
CA MET A 136 6.64 -8.64 -8.26
C MET A 136 7.30 -8.14 -6.97
N GLY A 137 6.51 -7.70 -5.99
CA GLY A 137 6.99 -7.29 -4.68
C GLY A 137 7.64 -8.45 -3.91
N VAL A 138 6.95 -9.59 -3.85
CA VAL A 138 7.46 -10.82 -3.22
C VAL A 138 8.74 -11.30 -3.90
N ARG A 139 8.76 -11.33 -5.24
CA ARG A 139 9.96 -11.71 -5.99
C ARG A 139 11.16 -10.79 -5.69
N ALA A 140 10.91 -9.47 -5.62
CA ALA A 140 11.97 -8.52 -5.28
C ALA A 140 12.50 -8.73 -3.86
N PHE A 141 11.61 -8.99 -2.92
CA PHE A 141 11.96 -9.32 -1.53
C PHE A 141 12.78 -10.61 -1.43
N TRP A 142 12.34 -11.70 -2.13
CA TRP A 142 13.03 -12.99 -2.13
C TRP A 142 14.46 -12.89 -2.66
N ARG A 143 14.63 -12.15 -3.75
CA ARG A 143 15.96 -11.89 -4.31
C ARG A 143 16.89 -11.12 -3.37
N ASP A 144 16.33 -10.26 -2.52
CA ASP A 144 17.10 -9.44 -1.58
C ASP A 144 17.53 -10.25 -0.34
N ILE A 145 16.75 -11.26 0.04
CA ILE A 145 17.09 -12.19 1.14
C ILE A 145 18.24 -13.12 0.72
N GLY A 146 18.42 -13.37 -0.57
CA GLY A 146 19.49 -14.23 -1.10
C GLY A 146 19.22 -15.72 -0.94
N GLU A 147 17.98 -16.13 -0.67
CA GLU A 147 17.61 -17.54 -0.65
C GLU A 147 17.31 -18.05 -2.06
N PRO A 148 17.82 -19.23 -2.46
CA PRO A 148 17.47 -19.84 -3.73
C PRO A 148 15.99 -20.18 -3.74
N ILE A 149 15.32 -19.77 -4.81
CA ILE A 149 13.95 -20.23 -5.09
C ILE A 149 14.09 -21.68 -5.52
N GLY A 150 13.77 -22.62 -4.59
CA GLY A 150 13.77 -24.06 -4.84
C GLY A 150 12.72 -24.48 -5.87
#